data_b71ace47b3859308b4020946a1261526
#
_entry.id   b71ace47b3859308b4020946a1261526
#
_cell.length_a   1.000
_cell.length_b   1.000
_cell.length_c   1.000
_cell.angle_alpha   90.00
_cell.angle_beta   90.00
_cell.angle_gamma   90.00
#
_symmetry.space_group_name_H-M   'P 1'
#
loop_
_entity.id
_entity.type
_entity.pdbx_description
1 polymer ?
#
loop_
_entity_poly.entity_id
_entity_poly.type
_entity_poly.pdbx_seq_one_letter_code
_entity_poly.pdbx_strand_id
1 'polypeptide(L)'
;MAKIDTRTWGKFRIGDLFEISRPIARSQAQYAEGDVPFVASGNFNNGVAKWYEPKDGESLDRGNCITVSPLDGSAFYQKEDFLGRGGAGSAILILRNESLNESNGLFISAVIRHALTTYNYSNQLNSKSITQEHILLPVSVSGNPDWIYMSTFMSEMLDDAKTNLGRLTQTNACTVAINTHGWERFLIGDLFRIEKGTRLTRAKMREGDTPFIGATLENNGITAHVGNTEHVHPGGVMTVAYNGQKAMGKAFWQPEPFWASDDVN
;
A
#
# COMPACT_ATOMS: atom_id res chain seq x y z
N MET A 1 -9.65 12.62 -2.73
CA MET A 1 -8.26 13.01 -2.36
C MET A 1 -7.82 14.17 -3.23
N ALA A 2 -7.30 15.26 -2.65
CA ALA A 2 -6.71 16.36 -3.42
C ALA A 2 -5.44 15.84 -4.12
N LYS A 3 -5.32 16.14 -5.42
CA LYS A 3 -4.11 15.78 -6.19
C LYS A 3 -2.97 16.69 -5.74
N ILE A 4 -1.86 16.10 -5.27
CA ILE A 4 -0.68 16.88 -4.87
C ILE A 4 -0.05 17.51 -6.10
N ASP A 5 0.17 18.84 -6.06
CA ASP A 5 0.91 19.55 -7.11
C ASP A 5 2.39 19.64 -6.71
N THR A 6 3.22 18.89 -7.42
CA THR A 6 4.67 18.81 -7.15
C THR A 6 5.48 19.80 -8.00
N ARG A 7 4.85 20.65 -8.83
CA ARG A 7 5.57 21.58 -9.76
C ARG A 7 6.41 22.62 -9.05
N THR A 8 6.06 22.95 -7.82
CA THR A 8 6.75 23.94 -6.99
C THR A 8 7.68 23.33 -5.95
N TRP A 9 7.89 22.01 -6.00
CA TRP A 9 8.74 21.32 -5.03
C TRP A 9 10.22 21.53 -5.38
N GLY A 10 11.03 21.64 -4.33
CA GLY A 10 12.49 21.74 -4.45
C GLY A 10 13.15 20.36 -4.50
N LYS A 11 14.31 20.30 -5.14
CA LYS A 11 15.15 19.09 -5.24
C LYS A 11 16.23 19.14 -4.14
N PHE A 12 16.24 18.15 -3.25
CA PHE A 12 17.14 18.07 -2.12
C PHE A 12 17.94 16.77 -2.14
N ARG A 13 19.23 16.83 -1.79
CA ARG A 13 20.04 15.62 -1.61
C ARG A 13 19.72 14.99 -0.26
N ILE A 14 19.56 13.67 -0.23
CA ILE A 14 19.30 12.94 1.01
C ILE A 14 20.42 13.17 2.03
N GLY A 15 21.68 13.16 1.59
CA GLY A 15 22.82 13.39 2.47
C GLY A 15 22.93 14.78 3.07
N ASP A 16 22.26 15.80 2.50
CA ASP A 16 22.22 17.16 3.05
C ASP A 16 21.08 17.32 4.07
N LEU A 17 20.09 16.41 4.03
CA LEU A 17 18.92 16.44 4.92
C LEU A 17 19.04 15.49 6.10
N PHE A 18 19.76 14.38 5.94
CA PHE A 18 19.74 13.31 6.95
C PHE A 18 21.15 12.88 7.36
N GLU A 19 21.30 12.65 8.66
CA GLU A 19 22.38 11.82 9.19
C GLU A 19 22.07 10.36 8.84
N ILE A 20 23.04 9.67 8.21
CA ILE A 20 22.89 8.30 7.74
C ILE A 20 23.79 7.37 8.54
N SER A 21 23.19 6.36 9.13
CA SER A 21 23.85 5.34 9.94
C SER A 21 23.38 3.93 9.55
N ARG A 22 24.01 2.92 10.15
CA ARG A 22 23.64 1.51 10.01
C ARG A 22 23.47 0.89 11.41
N PRO A 23 22.56 -0.07 11.56
CA PRO A 23 22.49 -0.87 12.79
C PRO A 23 23.75 -1.69 13.00
N ILE A 24 23.97 -2.13 14.23
CA ILE A 24 24.97 -3.16 14.54
C ILE A 24 24.61 -4.49 13.87
N ALA A 25 25.60 -5.38 13.71
CA ALA A 25 25.37 -6.69 13.12
C ALA A 25 24.50 -7.55 14.04
N ARG A 26 23.32 -7.98 13.53
CA ARG A 26 22.35 -8.85 14.21
C ARG A 26 21.92 -9.97 13.28
N SER A 27 21.73 -11.18 13.84
CA SER A 27 21.20 -12.35 13.13
C SER A 27 19.92 -12.83 13.81
N GLN A 28 18.82 -12.91 13.05
CA GLN A 28 17.50 -13.34 13.55
C GLN A 28 17.52 -14.70 14.26
N ALA A 29 18.38 -15.61 13.82
CA ALA A 29 18.50 -16.95 14.42
C ALA A 29 18.96 -16.96 15.89
N GLN A 30 19.38 -15.82 16.42
CA GLN A 30 19.93 -15.69 17.77
C GLN A 30 18.94 -15.09 18.79
N TYR A 31 17.69 -14.82 18.36
CA TYR A 31 16.69 -14.15 19.18
C TYR A 31 15.51 -15.08 19.48
N ALA A 32 14.98 -15.00 20.70
CA ALA A 32 13.68 -15.55 21.06
C ALA A 32 12.54 -14.64 20.55
N GLU A 33 11.34 -15.17 20.39
CA GLU A 33 10.16 -14.36 20.09
C GLU A 33 9.85 -13.40 21.24
N GLY A 34 9.43 -12.17 20.92
CA GLY A 34 9.16 -11.12 21.89
C GLY A 34 8.39 -9.96 21.25
N ASP A 35 8.48 -8.77 21.84
CA ASP A 35 7.63 -7.61 21.49
C ASP A 35 8.38 -6.47 20.76
N VAL A 36 9.70 -6.60 20.58
CA VAL A 36 10.48 -5.56 19.90
C VAL A 36 10.58 -5.89 18.40
N PRO A 37 10.20 -4.94 17.51
CA PRO A 37 10.23 -5.17 16.08
C PRO A 37 11.67 -5.33 15.58
N PHE A 38 11.90 -6.37 14.77
CA PHE A 38 13.14 -6.57 14.04
C PHE A 38 12.98 -6.05 12.61
N VAL A 39 13.61 -4.91 12.33
CA VAL A 39 13.52 -4.23 11.04
C VAL A 39 14.63 -4.71 10.12
N ALA A 40 14.25 -5.23 8.96
CA ALA A 40 15.15 -5.76 7.94
C ALA A 40 14.82 -5.21 6.56
N SER A 41 15.61 -5.58 5.56
CA SER A 41 15.30 -5.25 4.16
C SER A 41 14.04 -5.97 3.70
N GLY A 42 13.11 -5.22 3.10
CA GLY A 42 11.84 -5.72 2.59
C GLY A 42 10.90 -4.57 2.26
N ASN A 43 9.83 -4.84 1.52
CA ASN A 43 8.93 -3.82 0.99
C ASN A 43 7.51 -3.85 1.57
N PHE A 44 7.28 -4.60 2.63
CA PHE A 44 5.99 -4.78 3.30
C PHE A 44 6.13 -4.73 4.82
N ASN A 45 5.00 -4.68 5.52
CA ASN A 45 4.90 -4.71 6.99
C ASN A 45 5.83 -3.70 7.68
N ASN A 46 5.94 -2.49 7.17
CA ASN A 46 6.82 -1.43 7.69
C ASN A 46 8.31 -1.86 7.82
N GLY A 47 8.77 -2.82 7.00
CA GLY A 47 10.11 -3.41 7.11
C GLY A 47 10.30 -4.38 8.28
N VAL A 48 9.27 -4.63 9.09
CA VAL A 48 9.32 -5.54 10.24
C VAL A 48 9.22 -6.98 9.77
N ALA A 49 10.30 -7.73 9.95
CA ALA A 49 10.36 -9.14 9.58
C ALA A 49 9.72 -10.05 10.65
N LYS A 50 9.98 -9.76 11.92
CA LYS A 50 9.44 -10.45 13.11
C LYS A 50 9.57 -9.57 14.34
N TRP A 51 9.04 -10.04 15.47
CA TRP A 51 9.22 -9.44 16.79
C TRP A 51 10.07 -10.35 17.65
N TYR A 52 11.02 -9.77 18.38
CA TYR A 52 11.99 -10.52 19.18
C TYR A 52 12.19 -9.90 20.56
N GLU A 53 12.69 -10.71 21.47
CA GLU A 53 13.19 -10.25 22.76
C GLU A 53 14.66 -9.82 22.61
N PRO A 54 15.02 -8.58 22.98
CA PRO A 54 16.43 -8.13 22.98
C PRO A 54 17.27 -9.00 23.92
N LYS A 55 18.54 -9.18 23.60
CA LYS A 55 19.49 -9.85 24.49
C LYS A 55 19.79 -8.94 25.69
N ASP A 56 20.18 -9.57 26.80
CA ASP A 56 20.57 -8.83 28.01
C ASP A 56 21.63 -7.76 27.71
N GLY A 57 21.32 -6.52 28.07
CA GLY A 57 22.19 -5.36 27.83
C GLY A 57 22.32 -4.91 26.37
N GLU A 58 21.55 -5.48 25.45
CA GLU A 58 21.55 -5.05 24.05
C GLU A 58 20.87 -3.69 23.86
N SER A 59 21.57 -2.76 23.20
CA SER A 59 21.00 -1.47 22.84
C SER A 59 20.12 -1.60 21.59
N LEU A 60 18.93 -1.02 21.64
CA LEU A 60 18.05 -0.88 20.50
C LEU A 60 18.50 0.27 19.59
N ASP A 61 18.15 0.18 18.32
CA ASP A 61 18.23 1.31 17.41
C ASP A 61 17.05 2.25 17.72
N ARG A 62 17.36 3.51 17.94
CA ARG A 62 16.40 4.52 18.36
C ARG A 62 15.35 4.76 17.28
N GLY A 63 14.09 4.83 17.65
CA GLY A 63 12.97 5.23 16.81
C GLY A 63 13.07 6.68 16.31
N ASN A 64 11.96 7.25 15.87
CA ASN A 64 11.87 8.53 15.18
C ASN A 64 12.92 8.65 14.05
N CYS A 65 12.91 7.71 13.14
CA CYS A 65 13.83 7.65 12.00
C CYS A 65 13.17 7.05 10.77
N ILE A 66 13.82 7.20 9.63
CA ILE A 66 13.41 6.49 8.40
C ILE A 66 14.41 5.38 8.14
N THR A 67 13.92 4.15 8.00
CA THR A 67 14.74 3.00 7.57
C THR A 67 14.61 2.79 6.07
N VAL A 68 15.72 2.50 5.40
CA VAL A 68 15.76 2.28 3.95
C VAL A 68 16.39 0.93 3.65
N SER A 69 15.71 0.12 2.85
CA SER A 69 16.21 -1.15 2.34
C SER A 69 17.21 -0.91 1.21
N PRO A 70 18.44 -1.41 1.31
CA PRO A 70 19.41 -1.28 0.22
C PRO A 70 19.10 -2.16 -0.99
N LEU A 71 18.21 -3.15 -0.84
CA LEU A 71 17.93 -4.14 -1.88
C LEU A 71 16.93 -3.64 -2.93
N ASP A 72 15.99 -2.74 -2.53
CA ASP A 72 14.87 -2.32 -3.36
C ASP A 72 14.44 -0.86 -3.15
N GLY A 73 15.18 -0.11 -2.33
CA GLY A 73 14.87 1.30 -2.05
C GLY A 73 13.61 1.51 -1.19
N SER A 74 13.00 0.45 -0.65
CA SER A 74 11.85 0.58 0.26
C SER A 74 12.20 1.39 1.48
N ALA A 75 11.38 2.37 1.82
CA ALA A 75 11.60 3.28 2.94
C ALA A 75 10.38 3.31 3.87
N PHE A 76 10.63 3.29 5.18
CA PHE A 76 9.59 3.26 6.21
C PHE A 76 9.98 4.13 7.40
N TYR A 77 9.00 4.85 7.94
CA TYR A 77 9.17 5.56 9.19
C TYR A 77 9.01 4.59 10.37
N GLN A 78 10.00 4.60 11.26
CA GLN A 78 10.00 3.83 12.51
C GLN A 78 9.72 4.78 13.68
N LYS A 79 8.57 4.62 14.30
CA LYS A 79 8.16 5.44 15.45
C LYS A 79 8.89 5.03 16.70
N GLU A 80 8.87 3.73 16.99
CA GLU A 80 9.39 3.14 18.22
C GLU A 80 10.82 2.62 18.01
N ASP A 81 11.52 2.35 19.12
CA ASP A 81 12.82 1.72 19.10
C ASP A 81 12.73 0.27 18.58
N PHE A 82 13.75 -0.18 17.90
CA PHE A 82 13.73 -1.45 17.18
C PHE A 82 15.09 -2.16 17.16
N LEU A 83 15.10 -3.43 16.78
CA LEU A 83 16.28 -4.19 16.43
C LEU A 83 16.50 -4.10 14.91
N GLY A 84 17.42 -3.26 14.47
CA GLY A 84 17.72 -3.11 13.05
C GLY A 84 18.68 -4.20 12.56
N ARG A 85 18.43 -4.79 11.39
CA ARG A 85 19.36 -5.70 10.75
C ARG A 85 20.59 -4.96 10.22
N GLY A 86 21.73 -5.16 10.87
CA GLY A 86 23.04 -4.69 10.43
C GLY A 86 23.90 -5.83 9.89
N GLY A 87 25.19 -5.53 9.67
CA GLY A 87 26.18 -6.48 9.16
C GLY A 87 26.36 -6.44 7.63
N ALA A 88 27.04 -7.45 7.08
CA ALA A 88 27.31 -7.53 5.64
C ALA A 88 26.05 -7.83 4.83
N GLY A 89 26.02 -7.38 3.58
CA GLY A 89 24.94 -7.63 2.64
C GLY A 89 23.77 -6.67 2.80
N SER A 90 22.59 -7.14 3.19
CA SER A 90 21.33 -6.41 3.23
C SER A 90 21.07 -5.63 4.52
N ALA A 91 22.12 -5.05 5.14
CA ALA A 91 21.95 -4.16 6.30
C ALA A 91 21.13 -2.92 5.92
N ILE A 92 20.08 -2.63 6.67
CA ILE A 92 19.28 -1.44 6.43
C ILE A 92 20.08 -0.16 6.69
N LEU A 93 19.66 0.92 6.07
CA LEU A 93 20.14 2.28 6.34
C LEU A 93 19.15 3.00 7.24
N ILE A 94 19.65 3.77 8.20
CA ILE A 94 18.86 4.58 9.13
C ILE A 94 19.13 6.04 8.82
N LEU A 95 18.08 6.80 8.54
CA LEU A 95 18.10 8.22 8.24
C LEU A 95 17.48 8.99 9.39
N ARG A 96 18.19 9.98 9.95
CA ARG A 96 17.76 10.80 11.09
C ARG A 96 17.81 12.27 10.75
N ASN A 97 16.85 13.01 11.26
CA ASN A 97 16.84 14.48 11.24
C ASN A 97 16.06 14.97 12.47
N GLU A 98 16.50 16.06 13.08
CA GLU A 98 15.86 16.62 14.29
C GLU A 98 14.43 17.13 14.02
N SER A 99 14.12 17.53 12.80
CA SER A 99 12.78 17.98 12.39
C SER A 99 11.82 16.83 12.08
N LEU A 100 12.25 15.56 12.13
CA LEU A 100 11.39 14.42 11.92
C LEU A 100 10.36 14.27 13.04
N ASN A 101 9.14 13.96 12.64
CA ASN A 101 8.05 13.47 13.50
C ASN A 101 7.25 12.40 12.74
N GLU A 102 6.26 11.81 13.40
CA GLU A 102 5.45 10.74 12.81
C GLU A 102 4.82 11.15 11.47
N SER A 103 4.18 12.32 11.41
CA SER A 103 3.47 12.76 10.22
C SER A 103 4.41 13.04 9.04
N ASN A 104 5.44 13.90 9.23
CA ASN A 104 6.36 14.19 8.13
C ASN A 104 7.28 13.01 7.80
N GLY A 105 7.58 12.15 8.77
CA GLY A 105 8.34 10.92 8.54
C GLY A 105 7.61 9.94 7.62
N LEU A 106 6.29 9.77 7.78
CA LEU A 106 5.46 8.99 6.86
C LEU A 106 5.43 9.61 5.46
N PHE A 107 5.26 10.94 5.36
CA PHE A 107 5.30 11.66 4.09
C PHE A 107 6.63 11.44 3.35
N ILE A 108 7.74 11.70 4.04
CA ILE A 108 9.08 11.62 3.44
C ILE A 108 9.46 10.18 3.10
N SER A 109 9.05 9.20 3.90
CA SER A 109 9.26 7.78 3.58
C SER A 109 8.62 7.40 2.25
N ALA A 110 7.40 7.88 1.96
CA ALA A 110 6.73 7.65 0.68
C ALA A 110 7.50 8.32 -0.48
N VAL A 111 7.99 9.53 -0.28
CA VAL A 111 8.79 10.25 -1.29
C VAL A 111 10.12 9.56 -1.55
N ILE A 112 10.84 9.15 -0.51
CA ILE A 112 12.11 8.41 -0.64
C ILE A 112 11.88 7.09 -1.39
N ARG A 113 10.86 6.33 -1.01
CA ARG A 113 10.51 5.08 -1.67
C ARG A 113 10.24 5.27 -3.16
N HIS A 114 9.53 6.35 -3.53
CA HIS A 114 9.28 6.68 -4.94
C HIS A 114 10.58 7.06 -5.68
N ALA A 115 11.45 7.84 -5.06
CA ALA A 115 12.72 8.27 -5.67
C ALA A 115 13.71 7.12 -5.88
N LEU A 116 13.69 6.10 -5.01
CA LEU A 116 14.64 4.99 -5.02
C LEU A 116 14.14 3.74 -5.77
N THR A 117 13.09 3.84 -6.59
CA THR A 117 12.51 2.71 -7.35
C THR A 117 13.45 2.07 -8.36
N THR A 118 14.55 2.73 -8.73
CA THR A 118 15.56 2.20 -9.66
C THR A 118 16.53 1.20 -9.01
N TYR A 119 16.56 1.15 -7.68
CA TYR A 119 17.38 0.21 -6.95
C TYR A 119 16.73 -1.17 -6.88
N ASN A 120 17.58 -2.21 -6.99
CA ASN A 120 17.18 -3.60 -6.97
C ASN A 120 18.35 -4.49 -6.50
N TYR A 121 18.13 -5.81 -6.44
CA TYR A 121 19.14 -6.76 -5.98
C TYR A 121 20.48 -6.68 -6.76
N SER A 122 20.42 -6.38 -8.06
CA SER A 122 21.63 -6.25 -8.91
C SER A 122 22.29 -4.87 -8.82
N ASN A 123 21.55 -3.86 -8.37
CA ASN A 123 22.03 -2.48 -8.19
C ASN A 123 21.61 -1.99 -6.79
N GLN A 124 22.38 -2.40 -5.79
CA GLN A 124 22.04 -2.14 -4.39
C GLN A 124 22.48 -0.74 -3.94
N LEU A 125 21.61 -0.14 -3.13
CA LEU A 125 21.91 1.09 -2.44
C LEU A 125 22.98 0.85 -1.35
N ASN A 126 23.77 1.85 -1.04
CA ASN A 126 24.71 1.82 0.07
C ASN A 126 24.82 3.19 0.77
N SER A 127 25.54 3.26 1.90
CA SER A 127 25.64 4.50 2.69
C SER A 127 26.29 5.68 1.92
N LYS A 128 27.07 5.43 0.88
CA LYS A 128 27.64 6.50 0.06
C LYS A 128 26.69 6.90 -1.07
N SER A 129 26.09 5.92 -1.77
CA SER A 129 25.19 6.22 -2.88
C SER A 129 23.94 6.96 -2.42
N ILE A 130 23.35 6.58 -1.29
CA ILE A 130 22.14 7.24 -0.77
C ILE A 130 22.37 8.74 -0.46
N THR A 131 23.59 9.13 -0.06
CA THR A 131 23.88 10.56 0.19
C THR A 131 23.81 11.40 -1.08
N GLN A 132 23.98 10.81 -2.24
CA GLN A 132 23.95 11.50 -3.54
C GLN A 132 22.55 11.51 -4.16
N GLU A 133 21.65 10.66 -3.66
CA GLU A 133 20.28 10.60 -4.15
C GLU A 133 19.49 11.87 -3.82
N HIS A 134 18.53 12.17 -4.70
CA HIS A 134 17.71 13.37 -4.58
C HIS A 134 16.25 13.01 -4.42
N ILE A 135 15.59 13.77 -3.58
CA ILE A 135 14.15 13.72 -3.41
C ILE A 135 13.51 15.09 -3.69
N LEU A 136 12.27 15.08 -4.12
CA LEU A 136 11.47 16.29 -4.29
C LEU A 136 10.63 16.51 -3.03
N LEU A 137 10.75 17.68 -2.41
CA LEU A 137 9.98 18.05 -1.22
C LEU A 137 9.33 19.42 -1.39
N PRO A 138 8.19 19.66 -0.73
CA PRO A 138 7.64 21.00 -0.61
C PRO A 138 8.67 21.96 -0.04
N VAL A 139 8.70 23.21 -0.55
CA VAL A 139 9.65 24.23 -0.09
C VAL A 139 8.93 25.33 0.66
N SER A 140 9.52 25.75 1.76
CA SER A 140 9.12 26.93 2.51
C SER A 140 9.51 28.22 1.75
N VAL A 141 9.04 29.36 2.25
CA VAL A 141 9.38 30.67 1.67
C VAL A 141 10.90 30.92 1.66
N SER A 142 11.65 30.32 2.58
CA SER A 142 13.12 30.41 2.64
C SER A 142 13.86 29.46 1.70
N GLY A 143 13.14 28.62 0.92
CA GLY A 143 13.74 27.66 0.01
C GLY A 143 14.19 26.35 0.65
N ASN A 144 13.99 26.17 1.96
CA ASN A 144 14.25 24.95 2.68
C ASN A 144 13.06 23.96 2.61
N PRO A 145 13.22 22.66 2.95
CA PRO A 145 12.09 21.76 3.06
C PRO A 145 11.02 22.29 4.01
N ASP A 146 9.75 22.27 3.59
CA ASP A 146 8.63 22.70 4.41
C ASP A 146 8.13 21.54 5.29
N TRP A 147 8.79 21.35 6.42
CA TRP A 147 8.48 20.33 7.41
C TRP A 147 7.06 20.50 8.00
N ILE A 148 6.59 21.73 8.12
CA ILE A 148 5.26 22.05 8.66
C ILE A 148 4.19 21.62 7.66
N TYR A 149 4.34 21.97 6.40
CA TYR A 149 3.42 21.54 5.34
C TYR A 149 3.31 20.01 5.30
N MET A 150 4.45 19.29 5.26
CA MET A 150 4.47 17.83 5.23
C MET A 150 3.76 17.21 6.43
N SER A 151 3.97 17.78 7.62
CA SER A 151 3.31 17.31 8.85
C SER A 151 1.80 17.54 8.81
N THR A 152 1.36 18.74 8.43
CA THR A 152 -0.05 19.12 8.37
C THR A 152 -0.79 18.27 7.34
N PHE A 153 -0.24 18.16 6.13
CA PHE A 153 -0.82 17.35 5.04
C PHE A 153 -1.03 15.89 5.47
N MET A 154 -0.02 15.29 6.07
CA MET A 154 -0.14 13.88 6.48
C MET A 154 -1.09 13.71 7.66
N SER A 155 -1.12 14.65 8.62
CA SER A 155 -2.06 14.61 9.73
C SER A 155 -3.51 14.69 9.25
N GLU A 156 -3.82 15.59 8.32
CA GLU A 156 -5.15 15.70 7.70
C GLU A 156 -5.54 14.41 6.98
N MET A 157 -4.63 13.80 6.22
CA MET A 157 -4.87 12.51 5.55
C MET A 157 -5.18 11.39 6.54
N LEU A 158 -4.43 11.33 7.64
CA LEU A 158 -4.63 10.30 8.68
C LEU A 158 -5.97 10.49 9.41
N ASP A 159 -6.37 11.72 9.66
CA ASP A 159 -7.65 12.03 10.32
C ASP A 159 -8.84 11.73 9.41
N ASP A 160 -8.74 12.03 8.12
CA ASP A 160 -9.72 11.60 7.11
C ASP A 160 -9.83 10.07 7.07
N ALA A 161 -8.70 9.36 7.05
CA ALA A 161 -8.66 7.91 7.04
C ALA A 161 -9.30 7.31 8.32
N LYS A 162 -9.00 7.85 9.51
CA LYS A 162 -9.61 7.44 10.77
C LYS A 162 -11.11 7.68 10.79
N THR A 163 -11.55 8.84 10.29
CA THR A 163 -12.96 9.18 10.19
C THR A 163 -13.72 8.20 9.30
N ASN A 164 -13.15 7.87 8.13
CA ASN A 164 -13.73 6.91 7.21
C ASN A 164 -13.76 5.49 7.80
N LEU A 165 -12.70 5.08 8.49
CA LEU A 165 -12.66 3.79 9.20
C LEU A 165 -13.73 3.74 10.30
N GLY A 166 -13.90 4.82 11.07
CA GLY A 166 -14.95 4.92 12.08
C GLY A 166 -16.36 4.76 11.49
N ARG A 167 -16.64 5.38 10.35
CA ARG A 167 -17.90 5.22 9.62
C ARG A 167 -18.12 3.78 9.15
N LEU A 168 -17.09 3.14 8.59
CA LEU A 168 -17.14 1.73 8.16
C LEU A 168 -17.36 0.78 9.35
N THR A 169 -16.71 1.04 10.48
CA THR A 169 -16.90 0.24 11.70
C THR A 169 -18.30 0.38 12.25
N GLN A 170 -18.91 1.58 12.23
CA GLN A 170 -20.29 1.79 12.63
C GLN A 170 -21.27 1.07 11.70
N THR A 171 -21.00 1.04 10.38
CA THR A 171 -21.82 0.31 9.40
C THR A 171 -21.75 -1.19 9.63
N ASN A 172 -20.57 -1.72 9.97
CA ASN A 172 -20.39 -3.14 10.30
C ASN A 172 -20.94 -3.53 11.68
N ALA A 173 -21.00 -2.60 12.63
CA ALA A 173 -21.62 -2.85 13.94
C ALA A 173 -23.15 -2.99 13.86
N CYS A 174 -23.76 -2.53 12.78
CA CYS A 174 -25.17 -2.82 12.45
C CYS A 174 -25.27 -4.21 11.78
N THR A 175 -24.76 -5.26 12.42
CA THR A 175 -25.14 -6.63 12.09
C THR A 175 -26.60 -6.81 12.57
N VAL A 176 -27.55 -6.37 11.77
CA VAL A 176 -28.92 -6.85 11.87
C VAL A 176 -28.81 -8.36 11.66
N ALA A 177 -29.01 -9.14 12.71
CA ALA A 177 -29.08 -10.58 12.58
C ALA A 177 -30.24 -10.86 11.61
N ILE A 178 -29.91 -11.27 10.39
CA ILE A 178 -30.93 -11.60 9.39
C ILE A 178 -31.66 -12.82 9.91
N ASN A 179 -32.96 -12.64 10.26
CA ASN A 179 -33.80 -13.75 10.65
C ASN A 179 -34.14 -14.56 9.39
N THR A 180 -33.57 -15.73 9.28
CA THR A 180 -33.81 -16.66 8.15
C THR A 180 -34.96 -17.65 8.46
N HIS A 181 -35.62 -17.50 9.60
CA HIS A 181 -36.80 -18.32 9.93
C HIS A 181 -37.93 -17.99 8.97
N GLY A 182 -38.37 -18.94 8.19
CA GLY A 182 -39.37 -18.74 7.15
C GLY A 182 -38.78 -18.44 5.74
N TRP A 183 -37.47 -18.48 5.57
CA TRP A 183 -36.89 -18.40 4.23
C TRP A 183 -37.17 -19.70 3.46
N GLU A 184 -37.58 -19.54 2.21
CA GLU A 184 -37.77 -20.63 1.28
C GLU A 184 -36.66 -20.68 0.23
N ARG A 185 -36.51 -21.84 -0.38
CA ARG A 185 -35.55 -22.02 -1.48
C ARG A 185 -36.23 -21.74 -2.81
N PHE A 186 -35.58 -20.92 -3.62
CA PHE A 186 -35.98 -20.62 -4.98
C PHE A 186 -34.89 -21.00 -5.96
N LEU A 187 -35.22 -21.37 -7.15
CA LEU A 187 -34.26 -21.50 -8.24
C LEU A 187 -33.86 -20.10 -8.73
N ILE A 188 -32.56 -19.88 -8.91
CA ILE A 188 -32.05 -18.59 -9.40
C ILE A 188 -32.70 -18.21 -10.74
N GLY A 189 -32.91 -19.19 -11.62
CA GLY A 189 -33.53 -18.98 -12.92
C GLY A 189 -35.01 -18.59 -12.88
N ASP A 190 -35.71 -18.83 -11.75
CA ASP A 190 -37.08 -18.40 -11.56
C ASP A 190 -37.18 -16.94 -11.11
N LEU A 191 -36.08 -16.43 -10.50
CA LEU A 191 -36.01 -15.08 -9.95
C LEU A 191 -35.28 -14.09 -10.85
N PHE A 192 -34.32 -14.58 -11.65
CA PHE A 192 -33.43 -13.75 -12.44
C PHE A 192 -33.36 -14.25 -13.89
N ARG A 193 -33.31 -13.31 -14.83
CA ARG A 193 -32.87 -13.58 -16.19
C ARG A 193 -31.36 -13.65 -16.20
N ILE A 194 -30.83 -14.80 -16.61
CA ILE A 194 -29.38 -15.03 -16.67
C ILE A 194 -28.90 -14.73 -18.09
N GLU A 195 -27.90 -13.84 -18.19
CA GLU A 195 -27.25 -13.49 -19.45
C GLU A 195 -25.75 -13.80 -19.32
N LYS A 196 -25.18 -14.40 -20.38
CA LYS A 196 -23.77 -14.73 -20.40
C LYS A 196 -22.94 -13.55 -20.89
N GLY A 197 -21.80 -13.29 -20.23
CA GLY A 197 -20.84 -12.30 -20.68
C GLY A 197 -20.17 -12.68 -22.02
N THR A 198 -19.51 -11.72 -22.64
CA THR A 198 -18.91 -11.84 -23.97
C THR A 198 -17.39 -11.78 -23.87
N ARG A 199 -16.73 -12.75 -24.52
CA ARG A 199 -15.28 -12.82 -24.54
C ARG A 199 -14.64 -11.61 -25.20
N LEU A 200 -13.75 -10.94 -24.47
CA LEU A 200 -12.92 -9.86 -24.97
C LEU A 200 -11.45 -10.17 -24.64
N THR A 201 -10.65 -10.40 -25.65
CA THR A 201 -9.22 -10.67 -25.45
C THR A 201 -8.44 -9.37 -25.29
N ARG A 202 -7.33 -9.42 -24.55
CA ARG A 202 -6.46 -8.24 -24.33
C ARG A 202 -6.08 -7.50 -25.62
N ALA A 203 -5.83 -8.24 -26.70
CA ALA A 203 -5.48 -7.66 -27.99
C ALA A 203 -6.62 -6.86 -28.65
N LYS A 204 -7.86 -7.06 -28.23
CA LYS A 204 -9.07 -6.37 -28.73
C LYS A 204 -9.59 -5.33 -27.75
N MET A 205 -9.04 -5.24 -26.55
CA MET A 205 -9.39 -4.20 -25.57
C MET A 205 -8.92 -2.85 -26.09
N ARG A 206 -9.82 -1.87 -26.05
CA ARG A 206 -9.53 -0.45 -26.29
C ARG A 206 -9.44 0.25 -24.95
N GLU A 207 -8.62 1.27 -24.83
CA GLU A 207 -8.50 2.09 -23.63
C GLU A 207 -9.79 2.89 -23.40
N GLY A 208 -10.28 2.93 -22.15
CA GLY A 208 -11.50 3.64 -21.78
C GLY A 208 -11.89 3.39 -20.32
N ASP A 209 -13.07 3.86 -19.92
CA ASP A 209 -13.50 3.92 -18.52
C ASP A 209 -14.57 2.88 -18.15
N THR A 210 -15.06 2.06 -19.10
CA THR A 210 -16.08 1.04 -18.82
C THR A 210 -15.45 -0.12 -18.03
N PRO A 211 -15.97 -0.46 -16.83
CA PRO A 211 -15.48 -1.60 -16.05
C PRO A 211 -15.55 -2.90 -16.83
N PHE A 212 -14.46 -3.67 -16.84
CA PHE A 212 -14.41 -5.02 -17.39
C PHE A 212 -14.39 -6.04 -16.25
N ILE A 213 -15.49 -6.79 -16.16
CA ILE A 213 -15.72 -7.76 -15.08
C ILE A 213 -15.20 -9.13 -15.50
N GLY A 214 -14.31 -9.69 -14.70
CA GLY A 214 -13.73 -11.02 -14.86
C GLY A 214 -13.95 -11.91 -13.64
N ALA A 215 -13.54 -13.18 -13.74
CA ALA A 215 -13.63 -14.14 -12.65
C ALA A 215 -12.53 -13.92 -11.58
N THR A 216 -12.72 -12.91 -10.72
CA THR A 216 -11.82 -12.59 -9.59
C THR A 216 -12.62 -12.43 -8.30
N LEU A 217 -11.93 -12.49 -7.15
CA LEU A 217 -12.50 -12.23 -5.81
C LEU A 217 -12.35 -10.76 -5.39
N GLU A 218 -11.53 -10.01 -6.11
CA GLU A 218 -11.09 -8.67 -5.72
C GLU A 218 -11.81 -7.58 -6.52
N ASN A 219 -11.78 -6.36 -6.00
CA ASN A 219 -12.20 -5.15 -6.69
C ASN A 219 -13.59 -5.26 -7.37
N ASN A 220 -14.58 -5.81 -6.67
CA ASN A 220 -15.94 -6.01 -7.19
C ASN A 220 -16.02 -6.77 -8.54
N GLY A 221 -15.04 -7.64 -8.81
CA GLY A 221 -14.92 -8.35 -10.07
C GLY A 221 -14.24 -7.56 -11.20
N ILE A 222 -13.88 -6.30 -10.99
CA ILE A 222 -13.27 -5.44 -12.02
C ILE A 222 -11.80 -5.83 -12.21
N THR A 223 -11.45 -6.31 -13.41
CA THR A 223 -10.08 -6.71 -13.77
C THR A 223 -9.39 -5.71 -14.70
N ALA A 224 -10.15 -4.83 -15.35
CA ALA A 224 -9.65 -3.78 -16.24
C ALA A 224 -10.73 -2.71 -16.47
N HIS A 225 -10.37 -1.63 -17.18
CA HIS A 225 -11.31 -0.68 -17.77
C HIS A 225 -11.10 -0.68 -19.28
N VAL A 226 -12.19 -0.62 -20.05
CA VAL A 226 -12.16 -0.72 -21.51
C VAL A 226 -13.04 0.34 -22.17
N GLY A 227 -12.69 0.73 -23.39
CA GLY A 227 -13.48 1.62 -24.25
C GLY A 227 -14.37 0.89 -25.26
N ASN A 228 -14.50 -0.42 -25.13
CA ASN A 228 -15.36 -1.24 -25.98
C ASN A 228 -16.82 -1.07 -25.54
N THR A 229 -17.74 -0.85 -26.49
CA THR A 229 -19.15 -0.55 -26.21
C THR A 229 -20.13 -1.55 -26.81
N GLU A 230 -19.65 -2.50 -27.61
CA GLU A 230 -20.48 -3.39 -28.44
C GLU A 230 -21.33 -4.40 -27.62
N HIS A 231 -20.87 -4.76 -26.40
CA HIS A 231 -21.50 -5.73 -25.51
C HIS A 231 -21.50 -5.25 -24.06
N VAL A 232 -21.81 -3.98 -23.85
CA VAL A 232 -21.94 -3.39 -22.50
C VAL A 232 -23.28 -3.80 -21.91
N HIS A 233 -23.26 -4.38 -20.72
CA HIS A 233 -24.43 -4.66 -19.91
C HIS A 233 -24.86 -3.40 -19.15
N PRO A 234 -26.16 -3.22 -18.88
CA PRO A 234 -26.62 -2.11 -18.03
C PRO A 234 -26.17 -2.32 -16.59
N GLY A 235 -26.02 -1.23 -15.84
CA GLY A 235 -25.88 -1.28 -14.39
C GLY A 235 -27.18 -1.72 -13.70
N GLY A 236 -27.11 -1.86 -12.36
CA GLY A 236 -28.26 -2.27 -11.57
C GLY A 236 -28.50 -3.79 -11.60
N VAL A 237 -27.47 -4.59 -11.86
CA VAL A 237 -27.55 -6.05 -11.96
C VAL A 237 -26.46 -6.74 -11.13
N MET A 238 -26.63 -8.03 -10.91
CA MET A 238 -25.62 -8.87 -10.25
C MET A 238 -24.81 -9.65 -11.28
N THR A 239 -23.51 -9.72 -11.06
CA THR A 239 -22.63 -10.62 -11.81
C THR A 239 -22.26 -11.82 -10.96
N VAL A 240 -22.17 -13.00 -11.58
CA VAL A 240 -21.74 -14.24 -10.91
C VAL A 240 -20.64 -14.89 -11.73
N ALA A 241 -19.48 -15.10 -11.15
CA ALA A 241 -18.42 -15.85 -11.79
C ALA A 241 -18.80 -17.35 -11.81
N TYR A 242 -18.88 -17.94 -13.02
CA TYR A 242 -19.13 -19.38 -13.14
C TYR A 242 -17.86 -20.19 -13.43
N ASN A 243 -16.74 -19.50 -13.64
CA ASN A 243 -15.43 -20.09 -13.87
C ASN A 243 -14.40 -19.50 -12.90
N GLY A 244 -13.16 -20.05 -12.91
CA GLY A 244 -12.08 -19.62 -12.02
C GLY A 244 -12.12 -20.30 -10.65
N GLN A 245 -11.00 -20.98 -10.28
CA GLN A 245 -10.93 -21.87 -9.10
C GLN A 245 -11.41 -21.25 -7.79
N LYS A 246 -11.08 -19.98 -7.55
CA LYS A 246 -11.44 -19.28 -6.30
C LYS A 246 -12.68 -18.40 -6.43
N ALA A 247 -12.96 -17.92 -7.64
CA ALA A 247 -14.03 -16.97 -7.89
C ALA A 247 -15.38 -17.62 -8.20
N MET A 248 -15.40 -18.90 -8.52
CA MET A 248 -16.61 -19.63 -8.89
C MET A 248 -17.72 -19.48 -7.84
N GLY A 249 -18.90 -19.06 -8.26
CA GLY A 249 -20.06 -18.82 -7.41
C GLY A 249 -20.03 -17.49 -6.62
N LYS A 250 -19.00 -16.68 -6.80
CA LYS A 250 -18.98 -15.33 -6.19
C LYS A 250 -19.80 -14.36 -7.00
N ALA A 251 -20.65 -13.63 -6.31
CA ALA A 251 -21.55 -12.65 -6.87
C ALA A 251 -21.19 -11.25 -6.41
N PHE A 252 -21.29 -10.29 -7.34
CA PHE A 252 -21.04 -8.88 -7.10
C PHE A 252 -22.18 -8.03 -7.67
N TRP A 253 -22.55 -6.98 -6.96
CA TRP A 253 -23.47 -5.97 -7.45
C TRP A 253 -22.73 -4.96 -8.34
N GLN A 254 -23.23 -4.75 -9.56
CA GLN A 254 -22.70 -3.79 -10.51
C GLN A 254 -23.66 -2.60 -10.62
N PRO A 255 -23.34 -1.45 -10.00
CA PRO A 255 -24.20 -0.27 -10.03
C PRO A 255 -24.21 0.45 -11.37
N GLU A 256 -23.12 0.35 -12.13
CA GLU A 256 -22.87 1.06 -13.39
C GLU A 256 -22.78 0.11 -14.58
N PRO A 257 -22.94 0.63 -15.82
CA PRO A 257 -22.73 -0.19 -17.02
C PRO A 257 -21.32 -0.78 -17.09
N PHE A 258 -21.24 -2.03 -17.54
CA PHE A 258 -19.98 -2.78 -17.57
C PHE A 258 -19.92 -3.77 -18.73
N TRP A 259 -18.73 -4.26 -19.03
CA TRP A 259 -18.52 -5.42 -19.92
C TRP A 259 -18.25 -6.67 -19.07
N ALA A 260 -19.04 -7.73 -19.25
CA ALA A 260 -18.77 -9.01 -18.61
C ALA A 260 -17.93 -9.92 -19.51
N SER A 261 -16.87 -10.54 -18.96
CA SER A 261 -16.10 -11.58 -19.64
C SER A 261 -16.95 -12.85 -19.83
N ASP A 262 -16.52 -13.72 -20.71
CA ASP A 262 -17.16 -15.03 -20.94
C ASP A 262 -17.05 -16.01 -19.77
N ASP A 263 -16.41 -15.64 -18.68
CA ASP A 263 -16.33 -16.39 -17.41
C ASP A 263 -17.32 -15.88 -16.35
N VAL A 264 -18.17 -14.93 -16.69
CA VAL A 264 -19.14 -14.26 -15.81
C VAL A 264 -20.52 -14.25 -16.46
N ASN A 265 -21.55 -14.49 -15.65
CA ASN A 265 -22.97 -14.37 -16.00
C ASN A 265 -23.57 -13.14 -15.32
#